data_3c11b7b3360fe7c728d449328b75204e
#
_entry.id   3c11b7b3360fe7c728d449328b75204e
#
_cell.length_a   1.000
_cell.length_b   1.000
_cell.length_c   1.000
_cell.angle_alpha   90.00
_cell.angle_beta   90.00
_cell.angle_gamma   90.00
#
_symmetry.space_group_name_H-M   'P 1'
#
loop_
_entity.id
_entity.type
_entity.pdbx_description
1 polymer ?
#
loop_
_entity_poly.entity_id
_entity_poly.type
_entity_poly.pdbx_seq_one_letter_code
_entity_poly.pdbx_strand_id
1 'polypeptide(L)'
;MPIGALQVYSRGVIDGEVVYETAPLAIRLGGLSNPTTQSIILTPPVLGKPKLALLELTIKHTSPSISRWRLWLNGVAITREFKPNYSIKLEDTYYSKCVFDVTPIFDWKKRQHHITIRYEGSEILLVEHVGMIVAYEAEKSKTSYAFAGGLLALSPGESTAIRLDLEPIDGVNRARVETVLLVPSRLAKVKVESFNVSKTINGVVGVEEVEFDIPTKPAKTMETIITHYPAEQPYYPRHVLITGLLVSYGWYAEPKIVARSRRHDNTVELVIRNEGEARPEKLMVVGVQAGSILVRRFVEPPEPGEEKILELELPAGVLVRVVWTYHGRTRYIDLRP
;
A
#
# COMPACT_ATOMS: atom_id res chain seq x y z
N MET A 1 -6.87 7.83 -27.20
CA MET A 1 -7.17 8.69 -26.02
C MET A 1 -7.56 7.78 -24.86
N PRO A 2 -7.10 8.07 -23.64
CA PRO A 2 -7.50 7.31 -22.45
C PRO A 2 -9.03 7.20 -22.33
N ILE A 3 -9.52 6.03 -21.89
CA ILE A 3 -10.95 5.77 -21.72
C ILE A 3 -11.25 5.74 -20.23
N GLY A 4 -12.28 6.49 -19.82
CA GLY A 4 -12.69 6.55 -18.42
C GLY A 4 -12.04 7.68 -17.64
N ALA A 5 -12.13 7.64 -16.31
CA ALA A 5 -11.57 8.64 -15.41
C ALA A 5 -11.33 8.10 -14.00
N LEU A 6 -10.50 8.80 -13.23
CA LEU A 6 -10.47 8.71 -11.78
C LEU A 6 -11.25 9.88 -11.17
N GLN A 7 -11.93 9.60 -10.08
CA GLN A 7 -12.69 10.58 -9.29
C GLN A 7 -12.09 10.68 -7.89
N VAL A 8 -11.93 11.89 -7.37
CA VAL A 8 -11.47 12.10 -5.99
C VAL A 8 -12.59 11.70 -5.03
N TYR A 9 -12.32 10.69 -4.20
CA TYR A 9 -13.24 10.20 -3.16
C TYR A 9 -12.96 10.81 -1.79
N SER A 10 -11.70 11.11 -1.53
CA SER A 10 -11.30 11.71 -0.26
C SER A 10 -10.04 12.55 -0.45
N ARG A 11 -9.99 13.68 0.23
CA ARG A 11 -8.81 14.54 0.37
C ARG A 11 -8.90 15.37 1.64
N GLY A 12 -7.78 15.79 2.16
CA GLY A 12 -7.71 16.68 3.32
C GLY A 12 -6.43 16.50 4.12
N VAL A 13 -6.45 17.07 5.32
CA VAL A 13 -5.39 16.94 6.32
C VAL A 13 -5.91 16.18 7.52
N ILE A 14 -5.10 15.26 8.02
CA ILE A 14 -5.37 14.51 9.24
C ILE A 14 -4.17 14.63 10.19
N ASP A 15 -4.41 14.82 11.48
CA ASP A 15 -3.42 14.61 12.52
C ASP A 15 -3.29 13.10 12.72
N GLY A 16 -2.43 12.48 11.91
CA GLY A 16 -2.34 11.04 11.79
C GLY A 16 -1.74 10.55 10.48
N GLU A 17 -2.03 9.32 10.13
CA GLU A 17 -1.49 8.61 8.96
C GLU A 17 -2.60 8.10 8.04
N VAL A 18 -2.26 7.99 6.75
CA VAL A 18 -3.12 7.37 5.74
C VAL A 18 -2.43 6.15 5.18
N VAL A 19 -3.18 5.06 5.10
CA VAL A 19 -2.70 3.76 4.61
C VAL A 19 -3.62 3.29 3.49
N TYR A 20 -3.01 2.75 2.45
CA TYR A 20 -3.69 2.06 1.38
C TYR A 20 -3.25 0.59 1.40
N GLU A 21 -4.11 -0.28 1.90
CA GLU A 21 -3.91 -1.73 1.91
C GLU A 21 -4.67 -2.35 0.75
N THR A 22 -4.04 -3.21 -0.03
CA THR A 22 -4.65 -3.82 -1.20
C THR A 22 -4.45 -5.33 -1.22
N ALA A 23 -5.37 -6.03 -1.87
CA ALA A 23 -5.26 -7.44 -2.18
C ALA A 23 -5.44 -7.64 -3.68
N PRO A 24 -4.36 -7.96 -4.41
CA PRO A 24 -4.45 -8.39 -5.80
C PRO A 24 -5.13 -9.75 -5.86
N LEU A 25 -6.15 -9.88 -6.70
CA LEU A 25 -7.01 -11.05 -6.75
C LEU A 25 -7.20 -11.50 -8.20
N ALA A 26 -7.73 -12.71 -8.35
CA ALA A 26 -8.27 -13.25 -9.60
C ALA A 26 -9.40 -14.25 -9.26
N ILE A 27 -10.37 -13.77 -8.45
CA ILE A 27 -11.43 -14.62 -7.91
C ILE A 27 -12.61 -14.64 -8.86
N ARG A 28 -12.98 -15.83 -9.32
CA ARG A 28 -14.17 -16.05 -10.14
C ARG A 28 -15.35 -16.47 -9.28
N LEU A 29 -16.46 -15.78 -9.43
CA LEU A 29 -17.72 -16.08 -8.74
C LEU A 29 -18.85 -16.31 -9.75
N GLY A 30 -19.83 -17.12 -9.38
CA GLY A 30 -21.04 -17.36 -10.16
C GLY A 30 -20.84 -18.27 -11.38
N GLY A 31 -21.79 -18.27 -12.28
CA GLY A 31 -21.87 -19.28 -13.34
C GLY A 31 -22.15 -20.68 -12.78
N LEU A 32 -21.94 -21.70 -13.59
CA LEU A 32 -22.26 -23.09 -13.23
C LEU A 32 -21.18 -23.79 -12.40
N SER A 33 -19.92 -23.34 -12.50
CA SER A 33 -18.76 -24.07 -11.97
C SER A 33 -17.93 -23.31 -10.94
N ASN A 34 -18.20 -22.03 -10.71
CA ASN A 34 -17.45 -21.25 -9.74
C ASN A 34 -18.22 -21.14 -8.41
N PRO A 35 -17.53 -20.89 -7.29
CA PRO A 35 -18.20 -20.65 -6.02
C PRO A 35 -19.10 -19.40 -6.10
N THR A 36 -20.17 -19.41 -5.32
CA THR A 36 -21.05 -18.23 -5.19
C THR A 36 -20.57 -17.26 -4.12
N THR A 37 -19.65 -17.68 -3.25
CA THR A 37 -19.18 -16.88 -2.11
C THR A 37 -17.68 -17.06 -1.92
N GLN A 38 -17.00 -15.95 -1.65
CA GLN A 38 -15.59 -15.92 -1.32
C GLN A 38 -15.32 -14.90 -0.22
N SER A 39 -14.39 -15.22 0.65
CA SER A 39 -13.88 -14.31 1.68
C SER A 39 -12.43 -13.95 1.41
N ILE A 40 -12.12 -12.67 1.59
CA ILE A 40 -10.81 -12.05 1.40
C ILE A 40 -10.42 -11.43 2.73
N ILE A 41 -9.15 -11.47 3.08
CA ILE A 41 -8.63 -10.85 4.30
C ILE A 41 -7.72 -9.69 3.92
N LEU A 42 -8.01 -8.50 4.46
CA LEU A 42 -7.11 -7.36 4.47
C LEU A 42 -6.53 -7.17 5.88
N THR A 43 -5.29 -6.73 5.94
CA THR A 43 -4.54 -6.57 7.20
C THR A 43 -3.93 -5.18 7.35
N PRO A 44 -4.72 -4.10 7.24
CA PRO A 44 -4.20 -2.77 7.42
C PRO A 44 -3.56 -2.63 8.80
N PRO A 45 -2.45 -1.89 8.94
CA PRO A 45 -1.82 -1.67 10.23
C PRO A 45 -2.79 -0.99 11.19
N VAL A 46 -2.69 -1.32 12.47
CA VAL A 46 -3.49 -0.69 13.54
C VAL A 46 -2.69 0.50 14.06
N LEU A 47 -2.98 1.69 13.58
CA LEU A 47 -2.26 2.92 13.95
C LEU A 47 -3.01 3.82 14.93
N GLY A 48 -4.33 3.65 15.06
CA GLY A 48 -5.17 4.47 15.92
C GLY A 48 -6.64 4.38 15.52
N LYS A 49 -7.45 5.32 15.98
CA LYS A 49 -8.86 5.41 15.63
C LYS A 49 -9.00 5.94 14.20
N PRO A 50 -9.78 5.31 13.32
CA PRO A 50 -10.00 5.83 11.98
C PRO A 50 -10.91 7.04 11.98
N LYS A 51 -10.54 8.05 11.22
CA LYS A 51 -11.44 9.14 10.76
C LYS A 51 -12.19 8.76 9.51
N LEU A 52 -11.56 7.96 8.68
CA LEU A 52 -12.11 7.49 7.42
C LEU A 52 -11.61 6.08 7.13
N ALA A 53 -12.52 5.22 6.69
CA ALA A 53 -12.20 3.93 6.08
C ALA A 53 -13.03 3.74 4.82
N LEU A 54 -12.39 3.64 3.67
CA LEU A 54 -13.01 3.37 2.39
C LEU A 54 -12.64 1.96 1.94
N LEU A 55 -13.64 1.15 1.63
CA LEU A 55 -13.45 -0.15 0.98
C LEU A 55 -13.71 -0.02 -0.50
N GLU A 56 -12.82 -0.51 -1.33
CA GLU A 56 -12.98 -0.47 -2.77
C GLU A 56 -12.88 -1.85 -3.41
N LEU A 57 -13.63 -2.03 -4.50
CA LEU A 57 -13.60 -3.23 -5.32
C LEU A 57 -13.51 -2.87 -6.80
N THR A 58 -12.70 -3.66 -7.53
CA THR A 58 -12.67 -3.64 -8.99
C THR A 58 -13.07 -5.02 -9.51
N ILE A 59 -14.06 -5.04 -10.37
CA ILE A 59 -14.63 -6.27 -10.92
C ILE A 59 -14.71 -6.20 -12.44
N LYS A 60 -14.60 -7.38 -13.04
CA LYS A 60 -14.74 -7.61 -14.47
C LYS A 60 -15.91 -8.54 -14.74
N HIS A 61 -16.74 -8.22 -15.74
CA HIS A 61 -17.95 -8.96 -16.09
C HIS A 61 -18.33 -8.76 -17.56
N THR A 62 -19.24 -9.58 -18.07
CA THR A 62 -19.69 -9.54 -19.47
C THR A 62 -21.01 -8.83 -19.65
N SER A 63 -21.86 -8.78 -18.62
CA SER A 63 -23.16 -8.12 -18.65
C SER A 63 -23.06 -6.63 -18.36
N PRO A 64 -23.86 -5.76 -19.02
CA PRO A 64 -23.88 -4.33 -18.72
C PRO A 64 -24.38 -3.99 -17.31
N SER A 65 -25.11 -4.89 -16.68
CA SER A 65 -25.59 -4.73 -15.30
C SER A 65 -25.32 -5.98 -14.50
N ILE A 66 -24.92 -5.80 -13.25
CA ILE A 66 -24.70 -6.87 -12.29
C ILE A 66 -25.78 -6.80 -11.24
N SER A 67 -26.49 -7.90 -11.07
CA SER A 67 -27.48 -8.08 -10.02
C SER A 67 -27.11 -9.26 -9.12
N ARG A 68 -27.85 -9.46 -8.04
CA ARG A 68 -27.73 -10.61 -7.15
C ARG A 68 -26.40 -10.76 -6.45
N TRP A 69 -25.78 -9.65 -6.05
CA TRP A 69 -24.61 -9.74 -5.25
C TRP A 69 -24.69 -8.95 -3.93
N ARG A 70 -23.91 -9.39 -2.99
CA ARG A 70 -23.86 -8.86 -1.64
C ARG A 70 -22.44 -8.79 -1.14
N LEU A 71 -22.19 -7.81 -0.30
CA LEU A 71 -20.88 -7.54 0.28
C LEU A 71 -21.02 -7.38 1.79
N TRP A 72 -20.10 -7.98 2.54
CA TRP A 72 -19.99 -7.85 3.99
C TRP A 72 -18.57 -7.47 4.36
N LEU A 73 -18.45 -6.66 5.41
CA LEU A 73 -17.21 -6.41 6.14
C LEU A 73 -17.37 -6.94 7.55
N ASN A 74 -16.50 -7.89 7.95
CA ASN A 74 -16.54 -8.52 9.27
C ASN A 74 -17.94 -9.08 9.67
N GLY A 75 -18.70 -9.58 8.70
CA GLY A 75 -20.05 -10.08 8.89
C GLY A 75 -21.16 -9.02 8.84
N VAL A 76 -20.82 -7.73 8.79
CA VAL A 76 -21.79 -6.64 8.64
C VAL A 76 -22.06 -6.40 7.16
N ALA A 77 -23.33 -6.45 6.74
CA ALA A 77 -23.71 -6.21 5.36
C ALA A 77 -23.52 -4.74 4.98
N ILE A 78 -22.78 -4.51 3.89
CA ILE A 78 -22.52 -3.16 3.36
C ILE A 78 -23.62 -2.79 2.35
N THR A 79 -23.99 -3.73 1.47
CA THR A 79 -25.00 -3.49 0.45
C THR A 79 -25.82 -4.75 0.17
N ARG A 80 -27.06 -4.57 -0.25
CA ARG A 80 -27.95 -5.63 -0.73
C ARG A 80 -27.92 -5.73 -2.26
N GLU A 81 -27.78 -4.59 -2.92
CA GLU A 81 -27.70 -4.49 -4.37
C GLU A 81 -26.39 -3.81 -4.77
N PHE A 82 -25.81 -4.30 -5.83
CA PHE A 82 -24.59 -3.75 -6.35
C PHE A 82 -24.88 -2.63 -7.36
N LYS A 83 -24.47 -1.44 -7.02
CA LYS A 83 -24.43 -0.31 -7.94
C LYS A 83 -22.99 0.20 -7.99
N PRO A 84 -22.25 -0.01 -9.08
CA PRO A 84 -20.90 0.53 -9.20
C PRO A 84 -20.94 2.04 -9.25
N ASN A 85 -19.94 2.67 -8.60
CA ASN A 85 -19.72 4.10 -8.69
C ASN A 85 -19.26 4.48 -10.10
N TYR A 86 -18.55 3.57 -10.76
CA TYR A 86 -18.01 3.80 -12.08
C TYR A 86 -17.97 2.50 -12.89
N SER A 87 -18.29 2.57 -14.18
CA SER A 87 -18.19 1.44 -15.10
C SER A 87 -17.70 1.90 -16.46
N ILE A 88 -16.83 1.11 -17.07
CA ILE A 88 -16.40 1.29 -18.47
C ILE A 88 -16.55 -0.02 -19.24
N LYS A 89 -16.79 0.10 -20.52
CA LYS A 89 -16.74 -1.02 -21.45
C LYS A 89 -15.45 -0.94 -22.25
N LEU A 90 -14.67 -2.02 -22.20
CA LEU A 90 -13.48 -2.19 -23.04
C LEU A 90 -13.70 -3.44 -23.88
N GLU A 91 -13.85 -3.24 -25.17
CA GLU A 91 -14.20 -4.30 -26.12
C GLU A 91 -15.52 -5.00 -25.71
N ASP A 92 -15.52 -6.29 -25.43
CA ASP A 92 -16.71 -7.04 -25.01
C ASP A 92 -16.80 -7.27 -23.49
N THR A 93 -16.00 -6.52 -22.73
CA THR A 93 -15.88 -6.67 -21.29
C THR A 93 -16.23 -5.38 -20.58
N TYR A 94 -16.99 -5.48 -19.48
CA TYR A 94 -17.23 -4.38 -18.57
C TYR A 94 -16.28 -4.47 -17.37
N TYR A 95 -15.77 -3.35 -16.95
CA TYR A 95 -15.08 -3.18 -15.67
C TYR A 95 -15.90 -2.22 -14.83
N SER A 96 -16.06 -2.56 -13.56
CA SER A 96 -16.81 -1.76 -12.61
C SER A 96 -16.01 -1.54 -11.34
N LYS A 97 -16.08 -0.32 -10.82
CA LYS A 97 -15.46 0.10 -9.57
C LYS A 97 -16.51 0.47 -8.57
N CYS A 98 -16.36 -0.01 -7.35
CA CYS A 98 -17.17 0.39 -6.21
C CYS A 98 -16.28 0.90 -5.10
N VAL A 99 -16.71 1.97 -4.45
CA VAL A 99 -16.08 2.54 -3.27
C VAL A 99 -17.16 2.76 -2.22
N PHE A 100 -16.96 2.20 -1.03
CA PHE A 100 -17.89 2.27 0.09
C PHE A 100 -17.24 2.94 1.27
N ASP A 101 -17.94 3.90 1.87
CA ASP A 101 -17.56 4.41 3.19
C ASP A 101 -17.96 3.37 4.26
N VAL A 102 -16.97 2.71 4.81
CA VAL A 102 -17.13 1.69 5.85
C VAL A 102 -16.70 2.19 7.22
N THR A 103 -16.40 3.47 7.37
CA THR A 103 -15.97 4.09 8.63
C THR A 103 -16.85 3.69 9.82
N PRO A 104 -18.21 3.69 9.71
CA PRO A 104 -19.06 3.39 10.86
C PRO A 104 -18.99 1.94 11.34
N ILE A 105 -18.52 1.01 10.50
CA ILE A 105 -18.48 -0.43 10.78
C ILE A 105 -17.06 -0.99 10.81
N PHE A 106 -16.05 -0.13 10.62
CA PHE A 106 -14.65 -0.52 10.63
C PHE A 106 -14.16 -0.71 12.07
N ASP A 107 -13.88 -1.96 12.44
CA ASP A 107 -13.35 -2.30 13.77
C ASP A 107 -11.82 -2.17 13.80
N TRP A 108 -11.32 -0.97 14.07
CA TRP A 108 -9.90 -0.66 14.05
C TRP A 108 -9.04 -1.41 15.08
N LYS A 109 -9.67 -2.09 16.06
CA LYS A 109 -8.95 -2.95 17.02
C LYS A 109 -8.60 -4.31 16.43
N LYS A 110 -9.24 -4.70 15.35
CA LYS A 110 -8.94 -5.94 14.63
C LYS A 110 -7.77 -5.74 13.69
N ARG A 111 -6.88 -6.71 13.67
CA ARG A 111 -5.76 -6.77 12.71
C ARG A 111 -6.16 -7.35 11.36
N GLN A 112 -7.25 -8.09 11.31
CA GLN A 112 -7.73 -8.76 10.11
C GLN A 112 -9.18 -8.35 9.86
N HIS A 113 -9.44 -7.95 8.63
CA HIS A 113 -10.76 -7.58 8.15
C HIS A 113 -11.20 -8.55 7.08
N HIS A 114 -12.31 -9.23 7.34
CA HIS A 114 -12.88 -10.21 6.43
C HIS A 114 -13.90 -9.53 5.52
N ILE A 115 -13.60 -9.51 4.21
CA ILE A 115 -14.48 -9.03 3.17
C ILE A 115 -15.11 -10.25 2.51
N THR A 116 -16.41 -10.44 2.67
CA THR A 116 -17.14 -11.54 2.06
C THR A 116 -17.95 -11.04 0.89
N ILE A 117 -17.74 -11.63 -0.28
CA ILE A 117 -18.43 -11.31 -1.51
C ILE A 117 -19.28 -12.53 -1.90
N ARG A 118 -20.58 -12.33 -2.12
CA ARG A 118 -21.50 -13.36 -2.61
C ARG A 118 -22.12 -12.89 -3.91
N TYR A 119 -22.08 -13.74 -4.92
CA TYR A 119 -22.69 -13.50 -6.22
C TYR A 119 -23.42 -14.75 -6.69
N GLU A 120 -24.72 -14.61 -6.98
CA GLU A 120 -25.62 -15.69 -7.39
C GLU A 120 -26.11 -15.52 -8.83
N GLY A 121 -25.31 -14.84 -9.65
CA GLY A 121 -25.62 -14.69 -11.07
C GLY A 121 -25.25 -15.90 -11.91
N SER A 122 -25.87 -16.01 -13.08
CA SER A 122 -25.59 -17.07 -14.06
C SER A 122 -24.30 -16.82 -14.85
N GLU A 123 -23.83 -15.59 -14.90
CA GLU A 123 -22.59 -15.22 -15.56
C GLU A 123 -21.40 -15.32 -14.61
N ILE A 124 -20.19 -15.29 -15.16
CA ILE A 124 -18.95 -15.24 -14.35
C ILE A 124 -18.64 -13.82 -14.02
N LEU A 125 -18.47 -13.56 -12.72
CA LEU A 125 -17.91 -12.31 -12.19
C LEU A 125 -16.48 -12.56 -11.76
N LEU A 126 -15.54 -11.75 -12.22
CA LEU A 126 -14.15 -11.79 -11.78
C LEU A 126 -13.86 -10.59 -10.86
N VAL A 127 -13.52 -10.88 -9.61
CA VAL A 127 -13.01 -9.86 -8.67
C VAL A 127 -11.52 -9.75 -8.90
N GLU A 128 -11.09 -8.62 -9.45
CA GLU A 128 -9.69 -8.35 -9.78
C GLU A 128 -8.93 -7.78 -8.58
N HIS A 129 -9.59 -6.92 -7.80
CA HIS A 129 -8.94 -6.15 -6.75
C HIS A 129 -9.91 -5.81 -5.62
N VAL A 130 -9.43 -5.90 -4.39
CA VAL A 130 -10.06 -5.33 -3.20
C VAL A 130 -9.01 -4.49 -2.49
N GLY A 131 -9.37 -3.27 -2.14
CA GLY A 131 -8.50 -2.34 -1.41
C GLY A 131 -9.21 -1.64 -0.28
N MET A 132 -8.44 -1.12 0.66
CA MET A 132 -8.92 -0.34 1.78
C MET A 132 -8.02 0.85 2.05
N ILE A 133 -8.60 2.04 2.01
CA ILE A 133 -7.94 3.28 2.39
C ILE A 133 -8.41 3.64 3.78
N VAL A 134 -7.47 3.77 4.73
CA VAL A 134 -7.79 4.15 6.10
C VAL A 134 -6.97 5.36 6.51
N ALA A 135 -7.66 6.41 6.95
CA ALA A 135 -7.03 7.58 7.56
C ALA A 135 -7.19 7.47 9.07
N TYR A 136 -6.09 7.26 9.79
CA TYR A 136 -6.02 7.06 11.24
C TYR A 136 -5.62 8.34 11.96
N GLU A 137 -6.26 8.61 13.09
CA GLU A 137 -5.72 9.56 14.07
C GLU A 137 -4.52 8.93 14.76
N ALA A 138 -3.38 9.58 14.72
CA ALA A 138 -2.16 9.13 15.38
C ALA A 138 -1.39 10.32 15.93
N GLU A 139 -0.91 10.16 17.17
CA GLU A 139 -0.06 11.18 17.79
C GLU A 139 1.26 11.34 17.02
N LYS A 140 1.80 12.55 17.02
CA LYS A 140 3.10 12.88 16.42
C LYS A 140 3.20 12.57 14.91
N SER A 141 2.09 12.70 14.21
CA SER A 141 2.07 12.66 12.75
C SER A 141 0.99 13.58 12.20
N LYS A 142 1.22 14.11 11.00
CA LYS A 142 0.27 14.93 10.26
C LYS A 142 0.40 14.66 8.78
N THR A 143 -0.70 14.33 8.13
CA THR A 143 -0.70 13.93 6.72
C THR A 143 -1.72 14.73 5.93
N SER A 144 -1.27 15.32 4.83
CA SER A 144 -2.12 15.79 3.76
C SER A 144 -2.20 14.71 2.68
N TYR A 145 -3.39 14.39 2.23
CA TYR A 145 -3.60 13.31 1.28
C TYR A 145 -4.73 13.59 0.30
N ALA A 146 -4.67 12.90 -0.84
CA ALA A 146 -5.77 12.82 -1.78
C ALA A 146 -5.85 11.40 -2.36
N PHE A 147 -7.03 10.79 -2.30
CA PHE A 147 -7.33 9.50 -2.90
C PHE A 147 -8.31 9.66 -4.05
N ALA A 148 -7.91 9.18 -5.21
CA ALA A 148 -8.75 9.08 -6.40
C ALA A 148 -8.92 7.60 -6.79
N GLY A 149 -10.17 7.17 -6.93
CA GLY A 149 -10.54 5.85 -7.42
C GLY A 149 -11.34 5.96 -8.71
N GLY A 150 -11.42 4.88 -9.46
CA GLY A 150 -12.17 4.85 -10.71
C GLY A 150 -11.66 3.79 -11.66
N LEU A 151 -11.83 4.04 -12.94
CA LEU A 151 -11.33 3.20 -14.02
C LEU A 151 -10.83 4.10 -15.14
N LEU A 152 -9.53 4.12 -15.35
CA LEU A 152 -8.89 4.86 -16.43
C LEU A 152 -8.02 3.92 -17.25
N ALA A 153 -8.39 3.69 -18.49
CA ALA A 153 -7.76 2.71 -19.38
C ALA A 153 -6.80 3.40 -20.35
N LEU A 154 -5.60 2.85 -20.48
CA LEU A 154 -4.56 3.28 -21.41
C LEU A 154 -4.28 2.17 -22.43
N SER A 155 -4.38 2.46 -23.72
CA SER A 155 -3.88 1.62 -24.79
C SER A 155 -2.35 1.68 -24.89
N PRO A 156 -1.69 0.70 -25.53
CA PRO A 156 -0.26 0.80 -25.84
C PRO A 156 0.08 2.10 -26.58
N GLY A 157 1.09 2.82 -26.09
CA GLY A 157 1.51 4.10 -26.62
C GLY A 157 0.81 5.32 -26.03
N GLU A 158 -0.15 5.11 -25.13
CA GLU A 158 -0.84 6.20 -24.44
C GLU A 158 -0.19 6.58 -23.11
N SER A 159 -0.35 7.85 -22.76
CA SER A 159 0.07 8.41 -21.47
C SER A 159 -1.02 9.32 -20.92
N THR A 160 -1.08 9.44 -19.60
CA THR A 160 -1.99 10.34 -18.91
C THR A 160 -1.31 10.99 -17.73
N ALA A 161 -1.67 12.26 -17.45
CA ALA A 161 -1.26 12.98 -16.26
C ALA A 161 -2.46 13.12 -15.32
N ILE A 162 -2.36 12.62 -14.11
CA ILE A 162 -3.37 12.70 -13.06
C ILE A 162 -2.88 13.74 -12.06
N ARG A 163 -3.70 14.77 -11.83
CA ARG A 163 -3.38 15.85 -10.89
C ARG A 163 -4.29 15.78 -9.69
N LEU A 164 -3.69 15.68 -8.50
CA LEU A 164 -4.40 15.69 -7.22
C LEU A 164 -3.98 16.90 -6.41
N ASP A 165 -4.97 17.66 -5.94
CA ASP A 165 -4.74 18.81 -5.08
C ASP A 165 -4.62 18.36 -3.64
N LEU A 166 -3.61 18.89 -2.95
CA LEU A 166 -3.27 18.62 -1.56
C LEU A 166 -3.26 19.91 -0.76
N GLU A 167 -3.63 19.84 0.50
CA GLU A 167 -3.52 20.97 1.40
C GLU A 167 -2.08 21.11 1.91
N PRO A 168 -1.46 22.29 1.88
CA PRO A 168 -0.10 22.46 2.36
C PRO A 168 0.00 22.23 3.87
N ILE A 169 1.04 21.52 4.29
CA ILE A 169 1.43 21.34 5.69
C ILE A 169 2.93 21.62 5.83
N ASP A 170 3.34 22.06 7.02
CA ASP A 170 4.73 22.35 7.32
C ASP A 170 5.49 21.11 7.82
N GLY A 171 6.82 21.16 7.74
CA GLY A 171 7.69 20.14 8.32
C GLY A 171 7.67 18.78 7.62
N VAL A 172 7.24 18.71 6.36
CA VAL A 172 7.13 17.46 5.60
C VAL A 172 8.47 16.71 5.55
N ASN A 173 8.49 15.48 6.05
CA ASN A 173 9.63 14.58 5.99
C ASN A 173 9.36 13.31 5.16
N ARG A 174 8.14 13.11 4.67
CA ARG A 174 7.76 11.98 3.83
C ARG A 174 6.71 12.39 2.81
N ALA A 175 6.90 11.94 1.59
CA ALA A 175 5.92 12.10 0.52
C ALA A 175 5.88 10.82 -0.32
N ARG A 176 4.68 10.37 -0.72
CA ARG A 176 4.47 9.06 -1.34
C ARG A 176 3.40 9.10 -2.41
N VAL A 177 3.62 8.26 -3.42
CA VAL A 177 2.62 7.90 -4.44
C VAL A 177 2.36 6.40 -4.35
N GLU A 178 1.09 6.03 -4.30
CA GLU A 178 0.63 4.64 -4.30
C GLU A 178 -0.47 4.51 -5.35
N THR A 179 -0.33 3.58 -6.29
CA THR A 179 -1.34 3.36 -7.34
C THR A 179 -1.54 1.88 -7.60
N VAL A 180 -2.75 1.52 -7.97
CA VAL A 180 -3.13 0.16 -8.33
C VAL A 180 -3.45 0.09 -9.81
N LEU A 181 -2.77 -0.82 -10.49
CA LEU A 181 -2.87 -1.05 -11.93
C LEU A 181 -3.34 -2.48 -12.20
N LEU A 182 -4.23 -2.67 -13.17
CA LEU A 182 -4.47 -3.96 -13.77
C LEU A 182 -3.65 -4.03 -15.06
N VAL A 183 -2.62 -4.88 -15.05
CA VAL A 183 -1.72 -5.09 -16.19
C VAL A 183 -2.23 -6.27 -17.03
N PRO A 184 -2.58 -6.06 -18.30
CA PRO A 184 -3.30 -7.06 -19.09
C PRO A 184 -2.43 -8.24 -19.56
N SER A 185 -1.12 -8.04 -19.68
CA SER A 185 -0.19 -9.01 -20.26
C SER A 185 1.23 -8.81 -19.75
N ARG A 186 2.01 -9.88 -19.71
CA ARG A 186 3.47 -9.82 -19.45
C ARG A 186 4.25 -9.00 -20.51
N LEU A 187 3.64 -8.77 -21.68
CA LEU A 187 4.21 -7.93 -22.74
C LEU A 187 3.95 -6.44 -22.50
N ALA A 188 3.06 -6.09 -21.59
CA ALA A 188 2.80 -4.70 -21.24
C ALA A 188 3.96 -4.12 -20.44
N LYS A 189 4.38 -2.91 -20.80
CA LYS A 189 5.37 -2.13 -20.07
C LYS A 189 4.73 -0.82 -19.64
N VAL A 190 4.72 -0.56 -18.35
CA VAL A 190 4.08 0.61 -17.77
C VAL A 190 5.08 1.39 -16.92
N LYS A 191 5.12 2.71 -17.08
CA LYS A 191 5.91 3.61 -16.23
C LYS A 191 4.95 4.46 -15.42
N VAL A 192 5.17 4.53 -14.11
CA VAL A 192 4.54 5.49 -13.21
C VAL A 192 5.61 6.47 -12.76
N GLU A 193 5.35 7.76 -12.89
CA GLU A 193 6.31 8.82 -12.60
C GLU A 193 5.66 9.98 -11.85
N SER A 194 6.35 10.49 -10.83
CA SER A 194 6.00 11.73 -10.13
C SER A 194 7.27 12.39 -9.61
N PHE A 195 7.41 13.73 -9.77
CA PHE A 195 8.57 14.51 -9.33
C PHE A 195 9.94 13.93 -9.75
N ASN A 196 10.08 13.45 -10.98
CA ASN A 196 11.28 12.80 -11.53
C ASN A 196 11.67 11.48 -10.84
N VAL A 197 10.85 10.96 -9.96
CA VAL A 197 10.97 9.58 -9.46
C VAL A 197 10.03 8.70 -10.27
N SER A 198 10.51 7.56 -10.71
CA SER A 198 9.68 6.68 -11.51
C SER A 198 9.90 5.21 -11.17
N LYS A 199 8.83 4.42 -11.34
CA LYS A 199 8.86 2.97 -11.28
C LYS A 199 8.33 2.39 -12.58
N THR A 200 9.04 1.42 -13.14
CA THR A 200 8.64 0.73 -14.36
C THR A 200 8.23 -0.69 -14.03
N ILE A 201 7.05 -1.09 -14.50
CA ILE A 201 6.48 -2.42 -14.38
C ILE A 201 6.66 -3.10 -15.72
N ASN A 202 7.16 -4.32 -15.71
CA ASN A 202 7.41 -5.13 -16.89
C ASN A 202 7.40 -6.63 -16.52
N GLY A 203 6.93 -7.48 -17.42
CA GLY A 203 6.95 -8.93 -17.27
C GLY A 203 5.90 -9.51 -16.30
N VAL A 204 4.92 -8.70 -15.86
CA VAL A 204 3.85 -9.09 -14.94
C VAL A 204 2.50 -9.06 -15.62
N VAL A 205 1.52 -9.73 -15.02
CA VAL A 205 0.12 -9.74 -15.46
C VAL A 205 -0.78 -9.81 -14.23
N GLY A 206 -1.90 -9.07 -14.24
CA GLY A 206 -2.83 -8.98 -13.14
C GLY A 206 -2.74 -7.66 -12.40
N VAL A 207 -3.07 -7.68 -11.14
CA VAL A 207 -3.07 -6.48 -10.31
C VAL A 207 -1.68 -6.21 -9.76
N GLU A 208 -1.19 -5.00 -9.96
CA GLU A 208 0.10 -4.52 -9.48
C GLU A 208 -0.07 -3.28 -8.61
N GLU A 209 0.53 -3.34 -7.44
CA GLU A 209 0.72 -2.21 -6.56
C GLU A 209 2.03 -1.50 -6.88
N VAL A 210 1.94 -0.21 -7.09
CA VAL A 210 3.10 0.64 -7.33
C VAL A 210 3.19 1.68 -6.24
N GLU A 211 4.16 1.51 -5.35
CA GLU A 211 4.45 2.44 -4.27
C GLU A 211 5.88 2.96 -4.42
N PHE A 212 6.08 4.27 -4.25
CA PHE A 212 7.41 4.88 -4.15
C PHE A 212 7.36 6.20 -3.40
N ASP A 213 8.46 6.49 -2.71
CA ASP A 213 8.66 7.77 -2.04
C ASP A 213 9.15 8.81 -3.07
N ILE A 214 8.69 10.04 -2.92
CA ILE A 214 9.03 11.20 -3.75
C ILE A 214 9.68 12.29 -2.89
N PRO A 215 10.39 13.29 -3.50
CA PRO A 215 10.98 14.39 -2.76
C PRO A 215 9.93 15.15 -1.93
N THR A 216 10.29 15.50 -0.70
CA THR A 216 9.43 16.13 0.30
C THR A 216 9.23 17.63 0.08
N LYS A 217 9.08 18.07 -1.17
CA LYS A 217 8.76 19.47 -1.47
C LYS A 217 7.26 19.67 -1.40
N PRO A 218 6.75 20.53 -0.50
CA PRO A 218 5.33 20.82 -0.44
C PRO A 218 4.83 21.38 -1.78
N ALA A 219 3.85 20.72 -2.35
CA ALA A 219 3.18 21.20 -3.56
C ALA A 219 1.68 21.17 -3.33
N LYS A 220 0.98 22.22 -3.77
CA LYS A 220 -0.48 22.27 -3.71
C LYS A 220 -1.14 21.24 -4.64
N THR A 221 -0.47 20.93 -5.74
CA THR A 221 -0.94 19.95 -6.73
C THR A 221 0.18 18.98 -7.02
N MET A 222 -0.12 17.71 -6.93
CA MET A 222 0.80 16.63 -7.30
C MET A 222 0.36 16.00 -8.59
N GLU A 223 1.30 15.93 -9.54
CA GLU A 223 1.09 15.29 -10.82
C GLU A 223 1.77 13.91 -10.84
N THR A 224 0.98 12.91 -11.21
CA THR A 224 1.47 11.54 -11.48
C THR A 224 1.21 11.23 -12.94
N ILE A 225 2.26 10.90 -13.68
CA ILE A 225 2.20 10.54 -15.09
C ILE A 225 2.29 9.02 -15.19
N ILE A 226 1.33 8.41 -15.89
CA ILE A 226 1.32 6.98 -16.16
C ILE A 226 1.38 6.78 -17.66
N THR A 227 2.39 6.04 -18.11
CA THR A 227 2.66 5.77 -19.52
C THR A 227 2.60 4.27 -19.78
N HIS A 228 1.73 3.86 -20.69
CA HIS A 228 1.71 2.52 -21.26
C HIS A 228 2.51 2.55 -22.56
N TYR A 229 3.70 1.95 -22.53
CA TYR A 229 4.60 1.98 -23.70
C TYR A 229 4.01 1.23 -24.90
N PRO A 230 4.38 1.59 -26.12
CA PRO A 230 4.06 0.80 -27.31
C PRO A 230 4.53 -0.64 -27.12
N ALA A 231 3.74 -1.59 -27.58
CA ALA A 231 4.09 -3.00 -27.54
C ALA A 231 4.81 -3.39 -28.84
N GLU A 232 5.90 -4.14 -28.71
CA GLU A 232 6.63 -4.71 -29.87
C GLU A 232 5.80 -5.81 -30.57
N GLN A 233 4.97 -6.51 -29.80
CA GLN A 233 4.06 -7.52 -30.30
C GLN A 233 2.62 -7.24 -29.81
N PRO A 234 1.60 -7.42 -30.66
CA PRO A 234 0.22 -7.25 -30.24
C PRO A 234 -0.18 -8.30 -29.19
N TYR A 235 -0.95 -7.88 -28.20
CA TYR A 235 -1.51 -8.74 -27.17
C TYR A 235 -2.97 -8.35 -26.85
N TYR A 236 -3.69 -9.25 -26.23
CA TYR A 236 -5.10 -9.08 -25.85
C TYR A 236 -5.33 -9.65 -24.44
N PRO A 237 -6.09 -8.97 -23.58
CA PRO A 237 -6.61 -7.60 -23.68
C PRO A 237 -5.48 -6.57 -23.73
N ARG A 238 -5.72 -5.36 -24.29
CA ARG A 238 -4.65 -4.36 -24.56
C ARG A 238 -4.52 -3.28 -23.48
N HIS A 239 -5.59 -3.02 -22.74
CA HIS A 239 -5.64 -1.84 -21.91
C HIS A 239 -5.03 -2.10 -20.53
N VAL A 240 -4.11 -1.26 -20.12
CA VAL A 240 -3.76 -1.12 -18.69
C VAL A 240 -4.84 -0.28 -18.03
N LEU A 241 -5.36 -0.73 -16.88
CA LEU A 241 -6.35 -0.02 -16.11
C LEU A 241 -5.72 0.56 -14.84
N ILE A 242 -5.91 1.84 -14.62
CA ILE A 242 -5.59 2.52 -13.38
C ILE A 242 -6.88 2.52 -12.56
N THR A 243 -6.84 1.94 -11.35
CA THR A 243 -8.04 1.74 -10.52
C THR A 243 -8.04 2.55 -9.24
N GLY A 244 -6.87 2.98 -8.79
CA GLY A 244 -6.71 3.80 -7.60
C GLY A 244 -5.38 4.54 -7.62
N LEU A 245 -5.38 5.76 -7.09
CA LEU A 245 -4.20 6.59 -6.87
C LEU A 245 -4.36 7.30 -5.53
N LEU A 246 -3.46 7.00 -4.60
CA LEU A 246 -3.28 7.73 -3.36
C LEU A 246 -1.98 8.53 -3.45
N VAL A 247 -2.09 9.80 -3.14
CA VAL A 247 -0.93 10.67 -2.97
C VAL A 247 -0.98 11.25 -1.58
N SER A 248 0.12 11.16 -0.86
CA SER A 248 0.23 11.68 0.50
C SER A 248 1.58 12.33 0.73
N TYR A 249 1.59 13.39 1.53
CA TYR A 249 2.79 13.93 2.13
C TYR A 249 2.51 14.32 3.58
N GLY A 250 3.51 14.14 4.43
CA GLY A 250 3.30 14.34 5.84
C GLY A 250 4.58 14.55 6.61
N TRP A 251 4.37 14.97 7.84
CA TRP A 251 5.34 14.90 8.89
C TRP A 251 5.02 13.70 9.79
N TYR A 252 6.01 12.88 10.03
CA TYR A 252 5.90 11.69 10.87
C TYR A 252 7.07 11.70 11.85
N ALA A 253 6.77 11.57 13.14
CA ALA A 253 7.80 11.27 14.10
C ALA A 253 8.36 9.87 13.79
N GLU A 254 9.64 9.78 13.53
CA GLU A 254 10.30 8.51 13.22
C GLU A 254 11.45 8.23 14.21
N PRO A 255 11.70 6.95 14.56
CA PRO A 255 12.90 6.59 15.27
C PRO A 255 14.11 6.75 14.35
N LYS A 256 15.17 7.39 14.84
CA LYS A 256 16.46 7.48 14.18
C LYS A 256 17.50 6.73 15.03
N ILE A 257 17.60 5.43 14.79
CA ILE A 257 18.55 4.59 15.51
C ILE A 257 19.95 4.83 14.93
N VAL A 258 20.87 5.15 15.80
CA VAL A 258 22.31 5.22 15.54
C VAL A 258 22.99 4.20 16.42
N ALA A 259 23.92 3.43 15.86
CA ALA A 259 24.66 2.44 16.62
C ALA A 259 26.16 2.58 16.40
N ARG A 260 26.93 2.33 17.46
CA ARG A 260 28.40 2.30 17.44
C ARG A 260 28.83 1.03 18.15
N SER A 261 29.93 0.45 17.70
CA SER A 261 30.52 -0.73 18.35
C SER A 261 31.98 -0.52 18.63
N ARG A 262 32.45 -1.04 19.76
CA ARG A 262 33.84 -1.08 20.14
C ARG A 262 34.18 -2.49 20.62
N ARG A 263 35.30 -3.03 20.15
CA ARG A 263 35.77 -4.36 20.55
C ARG A 263 36.85 -4.25 21.64
N HIS A 264 36.66 -5.09 22.65
CA HIS A 264 37.64 -5.39 23.69
C HIS A 264 37.81 -6.88 23.77
N ASP A 265 38.88 -7.44 23.21
CA ASP A 265 39.14 -8.90 23.10
C ASP A 265 37.96 -9.62 22.44
N ASN A 266 37.32 -10.52 23.18
CA ASN A 266 36.15 -11.28 22.72
C ASN A 266 34.82 -10.62 23.02
N THR A 267 34.82 -9.42 23.64
CA THR A 267 33.62 -8.68 23.99
C THR A 267 33.45 -7.48 23.03
N VAL A 268 32.24 -7.31 22.53
CA VAL A 268 31.84 -6.15 21.75
C VAL A 268 30.89 -5.32 22.60
N GLU A 269 31.32 -4.13 22.94
CA GLU A 269 30.45 -3.09 23.49
C GLU A 269 29.68 -2.47 22.32
N LEU A 270 28.35 -2.53 22.39
CA LEU A 270 27.44 -1.94 21.40
C LEU A 270 26.61 -0.84 22.06
N VAL A 271 26.77 0.38 21.57
CA VAL A 271 26.02 1.55 22.00
C VAL A 271 24.96 1.84 20.95
N ILE A 272 23.68 1.83 21.36
CA ILE A 272 22.52 2.10 20.50
C ILE A 272 21.79 3.32 21.05
N ARG A 273 21.66 4.37 20.23
CA ARG A 273 20.98 5.61 20.60
C ARG A 273 19.84 5.90 19.66
N ASN A 274 18.73 6.39 20.18
CA ASN A 274 17.64 6.92 19.40
C ASN A 274 17.74 8.45 19.29
N GLU A 275 18.18 8.94 18.14
CA GLU A 275 18.24 10.38 17.83
C GLU A 275 16.95 10.90 17.17
N GLY A 276 15.93 10.04 17.00
CA GLY A 276 14.66 10.39 16.41
C GLY A 276 13.64 10.92 17.42
N GLU A 277 12.41 11.09 16.94
CA GLU A 277 11.29 11.67 17.69
C GLU A 277 10.29 10.62 18.16
N ALA A 278 10.41 9.37 17.70
CA ALA A 278 9.57 8.25 18.08
C ALA A 278 10.40 7.07 18.61
N ARG A 279 9.77 6.24 19.45
CA ARG A 279 10.35 4.99 19.92
C ARG A 279 10.08 3.88 18.91
N PRO A 280 11.05 3.01 18.55
CA PRO A 280 10.78 1.80 17.77
C PRO A 280 9.83 0.85 18.51
N GLU A 281 9.00 0.11 17.77
CA GLU A 281 8.11 -0.91 18.36
C GLU A 281 8.89 -2.14 18.84
N LYS A 282 9.95 -2.50 18.10
CA LYS A 282 10.83 -3.63 18.40
C LYS A 282 12.25 -3.27 18.03
N LEU A 283 13.20 -3.79 18.81
CA LEU A 283 14.62 -3.70 18.52
C LEU A 283 15.29 -5.04 18.80
N MET A 284 16.15 -5.47 17.87
CA MET A 284 16.86 -6.73 17.95
C MET A 284 18.30 -6.55 17.47
N VAL A 285 19.23 -7.18 18.16
CA VAL A 285 20.63 -7.28 17.76
C VAL A 285 20.94 -8.69 17.30
N VAL A 286 21.57 -8.81 16.13
CA VAL A 286 21.94 -10.09 15.52
C VAL A 286 23.42 -10.08 15.19
N GLY A 287 24.17 -11.05 15.67
CA GLY A 287 25.54 -11.32 15.26
C GLY A 287 25.58 -12.41 14.19
N VAL A 288 26.21 -12.11 13.04
CA VAL A 288 26.28 -13.03 11.89
C VAL A 288 27.72 -13.25 11.48
N GLN A 289 28.13 -14.49 11.28
CA GLN A 289 29.44 -14.87 10.74
C GLN A 289 29.29 -16.02 9.74
N ALA A 290 29.87 -15.87 8.56
CA ALA A 290 29.83 -16.87 7.48
C ALA A 290 28.42 -17.42 7.16
N GLY A 291 27.39 -16.56 7.21
CA GLY A 291 26.00 -16.92 6.96
C GLY A 291 25.25 -17.54 8.14
N SER A 292 25.93 -17.78 9.28
CA SER A 292 25.33 -18.34 10.49
C SER A 292 25.04 -17.25 11.52
N ILE A 293 23.90 -17.36 12.21
CA ILE A 293 23.53 -16.48 13.33
C ILE A 293 24.20 -17.01 14.59
N LEU A 294 25.12 -16.24 15.17
CA LEU A 294 25.80 -16.59 16.41
C LEU A 294 25.04 -16.07 17.64
N VAL A 295 24.45 -14.90 17.53
CA VAL A 295 23.67 -14.29 18.61
C VAL A 295 22.41 -13.65 18.06
N ARG A 296 21.32 -13.75 18.79
CA ARG A 296 20.07 -13.04 18.55
C ARG A 296 19.52 -12.57 19.90
N ARG A 297 19.49 -11.26 20.10
CA ARG A 297 19.04 -10.65 21.35
C ARG A 297 17.98 -9.60 21.09
N PHE A 298 16.80 -9.74 21.69
CA PHE A 298 15.80 -8.67 21.74
C PHE A 298 16.21 -7.69 22.82
N VAL A 299 16.11 -6.43 22.50
CA VAL A 299 16.48 -5.30 23.35
C VAL A 299 15.26 -4.41 23.50
N GLU A 300 15.06 -3.88 24.68
CA GLU A 300 14.03 -2.88 24.88
C GLU A 300 14.37 -1.65 24.03
N PRO A 301 13.47 -1.20 23.13
CA PRO A 301 13.74 -0.08 22.27
C PRO A 301 14.00 1.21 23.06
N PRO A 302 15.03 2.00 22.71
CA PRO A 302 15.33 3.26 23.39
C PRO A 302 14.27 4.32 23.08
N GLU A 303 13.88 5.08 24.10
CA GLU A 303 13.07 6.29 23.93
C GLU A 303 13.83 7.36 23.12
N PRO A 304 13.15 8.39 22.56
CA PRO A 304 13.80 9.54 21.95
C PRO A 304 14.85 10.16 22.86
N GLY A 305 16.10 10.25 22.36
CA GLY A 305 17.25 10.75 23.10
C GLY A 305 17.94 9.73 24.04
N GLU A 306 17.33 8.58 24.27
CA GLU A 306 17.89 7.52 25.15
C GLU A 306 19.00 6.74 24.44
N GLU A 307 19.94 6.24 25.25
CA GLU A 307 21.05 5.38 24.85
C GLU A 307 20.99 4.06 25.61
N LYS A 308 21.20 2.94 24.91
CA LYS A 308 21.34 1.60 25.48
C LYS A 308 22.73 1.06 25.20
N ILE A 309 23.37 0.51 26.22
CA ILE A 309 24.68 -0.12 26.11
C ILE A 309 24.50 -1.63 26.30
N LEU A 310 25.08 -2.41 25.41
CA LEU A 310 25.03 -3.87 25.42
C LEU A 310 26.43 -4.42 25.30
N GLU A 311 26.74 -5.42 26.10
CA GLU A 311 27.94 -6.24 25.96
C GLU A 311 27.57 -7.58 25.33
N LEU A 312 28.31 -7.97 24.28
CA LEU A 312 28.11 -9.18 23.50
C LEU A 312 29.44 -9.93 23.38
N GLU A 313 29.48 -11.18 23.81
CA GLU A 313 30.62 -12.06 23.56
C GLU A 313 30.56 -12.55 22.11
N LEU A 314 31.43 -12.04 21.26
CA LEU A 314 31.43 -12.33 19.83
C LEU A 314 32.87 -12.52 19.31
N PRO A 315 33.15 -13.57 18.52
CA PRO A 315 34.46 -13.79 17.92
C PRO A 315 34.80 -12.64 16.92
N ALA A 316 36.09 -12.54 16.58
CA ALA A 316 36.54 -11.57 15.59
C ALA A 316 35.92 -11.83 14.21
N GLY A 317 35.63 -10.76 13.46
CA GLY A 317 35.05 -10.82 12.11
C GLY A 317 33.55 -11.06 12.05
N VAL A 318 32.84 -10.96 13.17
CA VAL A 318 31.37 -11.00 13.21
C VAL A 318 30.79 -9.68 12.70
N LEU A 319 29.79 -9.75 11.84
CA LEU A 319 28.91 -8.64 11.49
C LEU A 319 27.82 -8.50 12.57
N VAL A 320 27.74 -7.35 13.20
CA VAL A 320 26.66 -7.03 14.14
C VAL A 320 25.60 -6.21 13.41
N ARG A 321 24.38 -6.69 13.36
CA ARG A 321 23.23 -6.02 12.77
C ARG A 321 22.26 -5.60 13.85
N VAL A 322 21.96 -4.31 13.93
CA VAL A 322 20.88 -3.74 14.75
C VAL A 322 19.65 -3.59 13.87
N VAL A 323 18.59 -4.28 14.21
CA VAL A 323 17.32 -4.32 13.45
C VAL A 323 16.22 -3.72 14.31
N TRP A 324 15.43 -2.82 13.74
CA TRP A 324 14.24 -2.30 14.41
C TRP A 324 13.03 -2.24 13.49
N THR A 325 11.84 -2.30 14.09
CA THR A 325 10.55 -2.14 13.41
C THR A 325 9.84 -0.89 13.89
N TYR A 326 9.23 -0.20 12.95
CA TYR A 326 8.36 0.94 13.23
C TYR A 326 7.28 1.03 12.14
N HIS A 327 6.00 1.08 12.53
CA HIS A 327 4.83 1.07 11.65
C HIS A 327 4.92 -0.03 10.57
N GLY A 328 5.21 -1.28 11.03
CA GLY A 328 5.32 -2.44 10.15
C GLY A 328 6.56 -2.47 9.24
N ARG A 329 7.39 -1.45 9.24
CA ARG A 329 8.64 -1.38 8.45
C ARG A 329 9.82 -1.83 9.28
N THR A 330 10.66 -2.68 8.68
CA THR A 330 11.91 -3.13 9.28
C THR A 330 13.08 -2.38 8.66
N ARG A 331 13.93 -1.78 9.52
CA ARG A 331 15.17 -1.10 9.15
C ARG A 331 16.34 -1.75 9.90
N TYR A 332 17.55 -1.57 9.41
CA TYR A 332 18.74 -2.10 10.07
C TYR A 332 19.98 -1.25 9.84
N ILE A 333 20.96 -1.43 10.71
CA ILE A 333 22.33 -0.90 10.62
C ILE A 333 23.29 -2.06 10.78
N ASP A 334 24.28 -2.13 9.92
CA ASP A 334 25.38 -3.11 9.98
C ASP A 334 26.65 -2.48 10.55
N LEU A 335 27.25 -3.15 11.53
CA LEU A 335 28.48 -2.75 12.19
C LEU A 335 29.52 -3.88 12.06
N ARG A 336 30.76 -3.50 11.87
CA ARG A 336 31.90 -4.43 11.87
C ARG A 336 32.84 -3.99 13.01
N PRO A 337 32.61 -4.51 14.23
CA PRO A 337 33.39 -4.17 15.40
C PRO A 337 34.79 -4.75 15.36
#